data_54e8d5ece920601c1c3c10ad2713bb00
#
_entry.id   54e8d5ece920601c1c3c10ad2713bb00
#
_cell.length_a   1.000
_cell.length_b   1.000
_cell.length_c   1.000
_cell.angle_alpha   90.00
_cell.angle_beta   90.00
_cell.angle_gamma   90.00
#
_symmetry.space_group_name_H-M   'P 1'
#
loop_
_entity.id
_entity.type
_entity.pdbx_description
1 polymer ?
#
loop_
_entity_poly.entity_id
_entity_poly.type
_entity_poly.pdbx_seq_one_letter_code
_entity_poly.pdbx_strand_id
1 'polypeptide(L)'
;VAGTLAIAIVVPAQDLNLAAGLMQAFQAFLDAFGLGWLVAPLAVLVALGGVALLASWLTGPALGLGVVAKEGNMPPIFARTNKRGAPAGVLFIQAALGTVISLAYLFIPSISAAYWLLSALTVLLLCIAYLAMFASVIKLRYSQPDTPRAFKIPGGRPGVWIVGGVGFAACAFTFFISLFPPASSGFPTLPYLVLMLVGTAALALPPLVFLWLKKPRWADAGKANLAKEA
;
A
#
# COMPACT_ATOMS: atom_id res chain seq x y z
N VAL A 1 -8.63 2.32 16.32
CA VAL A 1 -9.03 1.68 17.61
C VAL A 1 -10.50 1.96 17.91
N ALA A 2 -10.95 3.24 18.01
CA ALA A 2 -12.34 3.55 18.38
C ALA A 2 -13.39 2.94 17.43
N GLY A 3 -13.21 3.07 16.10
CA GLY A 3 -14.11 2.50 15.11
C GLY A 3 -14.15 0.96 15.14
N THR A 4 -12.99 0.33 15.34
CA THR A 4 -12.90 -1.13 15.45
C THR A 4 -13.61 -1.65 16.71
N LEU A 5 -13.45 -0.94 17.83
CA LEU A 5 -14.15 -1.27 19.08
C LEU A 5 -15.67 -1.09 18.94
N ALA A 6 -16.12 -0.02 18.30
CA ALA A 6 -17.55 0.20 18.04
C ALA A 6 -18.16 -0.96 17.23
N ILE A 7 -17.47 -1.43 16.20
CA ILE A 7 -17.93 -2.60 15.41
C ILE A 7 -17.96 -3.86 16.29
N ALA A 8 -16.90 -4.11 17.06
CA ALA A 8 -16.80 -5.30 17.90
C ALA A 8 -17.83 -5.37 19.03
N ILE A 9 -18.37 -4.23 19.49
CA ILE A 9 -19.43 -4.17 20.50
C ILE A 9 -20.79 -4.50 19.89
N VAL A 10 -21.03 -4.09 18.64
CA VAL A 10 -22.36 -4.17 18.01
C VAL A 10 -22.53 -5.46 17.20
N VAL A 11 -21.46 -5.96 16.58
CA VAL A 11 -21.51 -7.15 15.72
C VAL A 11 -20.76 -8.30 16.41
N PRO A 12 -21.42 -9.45 16.67
CA PRO A 12 -20.76 -10.64 17.21
C PRO A 12 -19.61 -11.09 16.29
N ALA A 13 -18.49 -11.52 16.89
CA ALA A 13 -17.26 -11.87 16.15
C ALA A 13 -17.46 -12.99 15.12
N GLN A 14 -18.41 -13.89 15.36
CA GLN A 14 -18.76 -15.01 14.47
C GLN A 14 -19.55 -14.58 13.23
N ASP A 15 -20.25 -13.47 13.31
CA ASP A 15 -21.12 -12.94 12.23
C ASP A 15 -20.40 -11.82 11.43
N LEU A 16 -19.21 -11.42 11.88
CA LEU A 16 -18.46 -10.30 11.31
C LEU A 16 -17.90 -10.66 9.93
N ASN A 17 -18.40 -9.98 8.91
CA ASN A 17 -17.80 -10.05 7.57
C ASN A 17 -16.73 -8.98 7.43
N LEU A 18 -15.48 -9.39 7.15
CA LEU A 18 -14.34 -8.47 7.04
C LEU A 18 -14.49 -7.42 5.94
N ALA A 19 -15.17 -7.76 4.85
CA ALA A 19 -15.41 -6.84 3.74
C ALA A 19 -16.61 -5.90 3.98
N ALA A 20 -17.64 -6.37 4.71
CA ALA A 20 -18.90 -5.65 4.94
C ALA A 20 -19.11 -5.18 6.38
N GLY A 21 -18.14 -5.41 7.28
CA GLY A 21 -18.29 -5.17 8.72
C GLY A 21 -18.71 -3.75 9.09
N LEU A 22 -18.26 -2.74 8.34
CA LEU A 22 -18.68 -1.36 8.54
C LEU A 22 -20.18 -1.19 8.29
N MET A 23 -20.70 -1.75 7.19
CA MET A 23 -22.13 -1.66 6.86
C MET A 23 -22.99 -2.52 7.80
N GLN A 24 -22.49 -3.69 8.23
CA GLN A 24 -23.16 -4.50 9.25
C GLN A 24 -23.34 -3.74 10.56
N ALA A 25 -22.29 -3.03 11.02
CA ALA A 25 -22.37 -2.21 12.23
C ALA A 25 -23.35 -1.05 12.07
N PHE A 26 -23.34 -0.34 10.94
CA PHE A 26 -24.31 0.72 10.67
C PHE A 26 -25.74 0.19 10.62
N GLN A 27 -25.96 -0.94 9.97
CA GLN A 27 -27.29 -1.57 9.91
C GLN A 27 -27.77 -1.92 11.31
N ALA A 28 -26.99 -2.66 12.09
CA ALA A 28 -27.38 -3.05 13.44
C ALA A 28 -27.66 -1.83 14.34
N PHE A 29 -26.87 -0.77 14.20
CA PHE A 29 -27.06 0.46 14.97
C PHE A 29 -28.34 1.20 14.56
N LEU A 30 -28.57 1.39 13.26
CA LEU A 30 -29.75 2.10 12.76
C LEU A 30 -31.04 1.33 13.04
N ASP A 31 -31.01 0.01 12.93
CA ASP A 31 -32.17 -0.83 13.24
C ASP A 31 -32.56 -0.75 14.73
N ALA A 32 -31.55 -0.69 15.63
CA ALA A 32 -31.79 -0.52 17.07
C ALA A 32 -32.50 0.80 17.43
N PHE A 33 -32.32 1.83 16.60
CA PHE A 33 -32.99 3.14 16.79
C PHE A 33 -34.23 3.36 15.89
N GLY A 34 -34.66 2.33 15.16
CA GLY A 34 -35.80 2.45 14.22
C GLY A 34 -35.52 3.28 12.98
N LEU A 35 -34.25 3.49 12.67
CA LEU A 35 -33.75 4.29 11.53
C LEU A 35 -33.31 3.44 10.34
N GLY A 36 -33.79 2.22 10.19
CA GLY A 36 -33.36 1.28 9.14
C GLY A 36 -33.49 1.82 7.70
N TRP A 37 -34.41 2.79 7.47
CA TRP A 37 -34.56 3.46 6.18
C TRP A 37 -33.29 4.26 5.76
N LEU A 38 -32.41 4.65 6.71
CA LEU A 38 -31.14 5.34 6.43
C LEU A 38 -30.04 4.41 5.93
N VAL A 39 -30.18 3.10 6.04
CA VAL A 39 -29.16 2.14 5.62
C VAL A 39 -28.83 2.28 4.13
N ALA A 40 -29.85 2.38 3.28
CA ALA A 40 -29.66 2.50 1.84
C ALA A 40 -28.94 3.81 1.42
N PRO A 41 -29.38 5.01 1.84
CA PRO A 41 -28.64 6.23 1.52
C PRO A 41 -27.24 6.26 2.12
N LEU A 42 -27.04 5.70 3.30
CA LEU A 42 -25.72 5.61 3.92
C LEU A 42 -24.80 4.67 3.13
N ALA A 43 -25.30 3.53 2.63
CA ALA A 43 -24.55 2.63 1.78
C ALA A 43 -24.04 3.32 0.50
N VAL A 44 -24.88 4.16 -0.12
CA VAL A 44 -24.48 4.96 -1.28
C VAL A 44 -23.37 5.94 -0.92
N LEU A 45 -23.49 6.64 0.20
CA LEU A 45 -22.45 7.58 0.67
C LEU A 45 -21.12 6.87 0.97
N VAL A 46 -21.17 5.70 1.62
CA VAL A 46 -19.98 4.87 1.88
C VAL A 46 -19.35 4.40 0.58
N ALA A 47 -20.15 3.97 -0.39
CA ALA A 47 -19.64 3.55 -1.71
C ALA A 47 -18.98 4.72 -2.45
N LEU A 48 -19.58 5.90 -2.46
CA LEU A 48 -18.98 7.11 -3.06
C LEU A 48 -17.68 7.51 -2.35
N GLY A 49 -17.67 7.45 -1.01
CA GLY A 49 -16.46 7.66 -0.21
C GLY A 49 -15.36 6.65 -0.54
N GLY A 50 -15.72 5.38 -0.73
CA GLY A 50 -14.80 4.33 -1.16
C GLY A 50 -14.17 4.59 -2.53
N VAL A 51 -14.96 5.05 -3.50
CA VAL A 51 -14.45 5.45 -4.83
C VAL A 51 -13.47 6.62 -4.72
N ALA A 52 -13.80 7.64 -3.93
CA ALA A 52 -12.92 8.79 -3.70
C ALA A 52 -11.61 8.38 -3.02
N LEU A 53 -11.68 7.50 -2.02
CA LEU A 53 -10.52 6.94 -1.35
C LEU A 53 -9.62 6.16 -2.33
N LEU A 54 -10.22 5.29 -3.15
CA LEU A 54 -9.50 4.53 -4.18
C LEU A 54 -8.78 5.46 -5.16
N ALA A 55 -9.46 6.51 -5.65
CA ALA A 55 -8.87 7.50 -6.54
C ALA A 55 -7.64 8.18 -5.92
N SER A 56 -7.71 8.54 -4.64
CA SER A 56 -6.59 9.15 -3.90
C SER A 56 -5.40 8.19 -3.75
N TRP A 57 -5.65 6.93 -3.41
CA TRP A 57 -4.61 5.90 -3.27
C TRP A 57 -3.95 5.51 -4.60
N LEU A 58 -4.67 5.58 -5.71
CA LEU A 58 -4.10 5.33 -7.03
C LEU A 58 -3.24 6.51 -7.52
N THR A 59 -3.70 7.74 -7.27
CA THR A 59 -3.05 8.94 -7.82
C THR A 59 -1.72 9.24 -7.14
N GLY A 60 -1.63 9.12 -5.81
CA GLY A 60 -0.41 9.42 -5.06
C GLY A 60 0.82 8.64 -5.54
N PRO A 61 0.81 7.29 -5.48
CA PRO A 61 1.90 6.46 -5.98
C PRO A 61 2.18 6.65 -7.47
N ALA A 62 1.13 6.89 -8.28
CA ALA A 62 1.28 7.11 -9.72
C ALA A 62 2.09 8.38 -10.02
N LEU A 63 1.84 9.47 -9.28
CA LEU A 63 2.64 10.70 -9.38
C LEU A 63 4.09 10.46 -8.95
N GLY A 64 4.32 9.76 -7.85
CA GLY A 64 5.66 9.41 -7.38
C GLY A 64 6.45 8.60 -8.41
N LEU A 65 5.86 7.56 -8.99
CA LEU A 65 6.49 6.78 -10.06
C LEU A 65 6.74 7.62 -11.33
N GLY A 66 5.83 8.54 -11.63
CA GLY A 66 5.99 9.48 -12.74
C GLY A 66 7.24 10.35 -12.59
N VAL A 67 7.51 10.87 -11.37
CA VAL A 67 8.72 11.64 -11.05
C VAL A 67 9.97 10.80 -11.24
N VAL A 68 10.02 9.59 -10.67
CA VAL A 68 11.15 8.65 -10.82
C VAL A 68 11.45 8.33 -12.29
N ALA A 69 10.39 8.21 -13.11
CA ALA A 69 10.54 7.97 -14.54
C ALA A 69 11.03 9.21 -15.30
N LYS A 70 10.56 10.40 -14.91
CA LYS A 70 11.04 11.68 -15.47
C LYS A 70 12.53 11.90 -15.18
N GLU A 71 13.02 11.46 -14.03
CA GLU A 71 14.44 11.47 -13.68
C GLU A 71 15.28 10.44 -14.47
N GLY A 72 14.64 9.62 -15.30
CA GLY A 72 15.34 8.61 -16.12
C GLY A 72 15.71 7.32 -15.37
N ASN A 73 15.11 7.06 -14.21
CA ASN A 73 15.34 5.86 -13.42
C ASN A 73 14.40 4.70 -13.78
N MET A 74 13.39 4.97 -14.62
CA MET A 74 12.41 3.99 -15.11
C MET A 74 12.14 4.16 -16.62
N PRO A 75 11.52 3.17 -17.29
CA PRO A 75 11.12 3.29 -18.68
C PRO A 75 10.26 4.53 -18.95
N PRO A 76 10.43 5.21 -20.11
CA PRO A 76 9.72 6.45 -20.43
C PRO A 76 8.19 6.33 -20.46
N ILE A 77 7.65 5.13 -20.57
CA ILE A 77 6.20 4.90 -20.54
C ILE A 77 5.58 5.35 -19.21
N PHE A 78 6.33 5.25 -18.10
CA PHE A 78 5.88 5.69 -16.78
C PHE A 78 5.92 7.21 -16.61
N ALA A 79 6.69 7.93 -17.46
CA ALA A 79 6.74 9.38 -17.46
C ALA A 79 5.60 10.04 -18.26
N ARG A 80 4.82 9.25 -19.02
CA ARG A 80 3.76 9.80 -19.89
C ARG A 80 2.62 10.37 -19.07
N THR A 81 2.31 11.62 -19.34
CA THR A 81 1.14 12.33 -18.79
C THR A 81 0.12 12.60 -19.89
N ASN A 82 -1.14 12.74 -19.51
CA ASN A 82 -2.19 13.22 -20.42
C ASN A 82 -2.14 14.75 -20.56
N LYS A 83 -3.03 15.31 -21.40
CA LYS A 83 -3.13 16.77 -21.63
C LYS A 83 -3.43 17.59 -20.36
N ARG A 84 -3.88 16.96 -19.28
CA ARG A 84 -4.18 17.56 -17.97
C ARG A 84 -3.10 17.30 -16.92
N GLY A 85 -1.94 16.75 -17.30
CA GLY A 85 -0.83 16.46 -16.40
C GLY A 85 -0.96 15.17 -15.57
N ALA A 86 -2.03 14.39 -15.71
CA ALA A 86 -2.19 13.14 -14.97
C ALA A 86 -1.27 12.03 -15.54
N PRO A 87 -0.67 11.19 -14.69
CA PRO A 87 0.27 10.13 -15.10
C PRO A 87 -0.47 8.94 -15.72
N ALA A 88 -1.06 9.14 -16.90
CA ALA A 88 -1.94 8.17 -17.54
C ALA A 88 -1.29 6.81 -17.79
N GLY A 89 0.02 6.78 -18.13
CA GLY A 89 0.75 5.53 -18.34
C GLY A 89 0.81 4.67 -17.08
N VAL A 90 1.09 5.28 -15.93
CA VAL A 90 1.15 4.58 -14.64
C VAL A 90 -0.25 4.11 -14.23
N LEU A 91 -1.25 4.99 -14.31
CA LEU A 91 -2.63 4.67 -13.95
C LEU A 91 -3.19 3.51 -14.76
N PHE A 92 -2.88 3.44 -16.08
CA PHE A 92 -3.29 2.31 -16.92
C PHE A 92 -2.65 0.99 -16.48
N ILE A 93 -1.34 1.00 -16.16
CA ILE A 93 -0.64 -0.18 -15.67
C ILE A 93 -1.20 -0.61 -14.31
N GLN A 94 -1.46 0.33 -13.40
CA GLN A 94 -2.08 0.04 -12.10
C GLN A 94 -3.48 -0.56 -12.28
N ALA A 95 -4.29 -0.03 -13.19
CA ALA A 95 -5.62 -0.58 -13.48
C ALA A 95 -5.53 -2.01 -14.03
N ALA A 96 -4.62 -2.26 -14.97
CA ALA A 96 -4.41 -3.60 -15.53
C ALA A 96 -3.96 -4.60 -14.46
N LEU A 97 -2.96 -4.22 -13.63
CA LEU A 97 -2.48 -5.06 -12.52
C LEU A 97 -3.58 -5.28 -11.47
N GLY A 98 -4.32 -4.24 -11.11
CA GLY A 98 -5.45 -4.34 -10.19
C GLY A 98 -6.54 -5.28 -10.71
N THR A 99 -6.84 -5.23 -12.00
CA THR A 99 -7.79 -6.16 -12.63
C THR A 99 -7.28 -7.60 -12.54
N VAL A 100 -6.02 -7.85 -12.90
CA VAL A 100 -5.42 -9.19 -12.80
C VAL A 100 -5.45 -9.72 -11.37
N ILE A 101 -5.08 -8.90 -10.39
CA ILE A 101 -5.11 -9.29 -8.98
C ILE A 101 -6.56 -9.54 -8.53
N SER A 102 -7.52 -8.73 -8.99
CA SER A 102 -8.94 -8.92 -8.67
C SER A 102 -9.50 -10.23 -9.23
N LEU A 103 -8.94 -10.77 -10.32
CA LEU A 103 -9.33 -12.10 -10.82
C LEU A 103 -9.00 -13.21 -9.81
N ALA A 104 -8.08 -12.98 -8.86
CA ALA A 104 -7.82 -13.95 -7.78
C ALA A 104 -9.06 -14.25 -6.95
N TYR A 105 -10.00 -13.30 -6.83
CA TYR A 105 -11.27 -13.53 -6.14
C TYR A 105 -12.15 -14.61 -6.79
N LEU A 106 -11.95 -14.90 -8.07
CA LEU A 106 -12.67 -15.98 -8.77
C LEU A 106 -12.19 -17.38 -8.37
N PHE A 107 -10.96 -17.49 -7.90
CA PHE A 107 -10.30 -18.76 -7.57
C PHE A 107 -10.27 -19.04 -6.06
N ILE A 108 -10.62 -18.08 -5.23
CA ILE A 108 -10.58 -18.21 -3.76
C ILE A 108 -12.01 -18.48 -3.25
N PRO A 109 -12.21 -19.53 -2.42
CA PRO A 109 -13.55 -19.99 -2.03
C PRO A 109 -14.37 -18.97 -1.25
N SER A 110 -13.72 -18.00 -0.56
CA SER A 110 -14.42 -16.98 0.20
C SER A 110 -13.83 -15.59 0.01
N ILE A 111 -14.70 -14.58 -0.06
CA ILE A 111 -14.33 -13.17 -0.17
C ILE A 111 -13.47 -12.74 1.02
N SER A 112 -13.80 -13.19 2.23
CA SER A 112 -13.02 -12.89 3.43
C SER A 112 -11.61 -13.47 3.37
N ALA A 113 -11.44 -14.68 2.85
CA ALA A 113 -10.14 -15.30 2.66
C ALA A 113 -9.28 -14.53 1.64
N ALA A 114 -9.88 -14.15 0.50
CA ALA A 114 -9.21 -13.34 -0.51
C ALA A 114 -8.79 -11.97 0.05
N TYR A 115 -9.68 -11.32 0.78
CA TYR A 115 -9.38 -10.05 1.46
C TYR A 115 -8.20 -10.17 2.43
N TRP A 116 -8.17 -11.24 3.24
CA TRP A 116 -7.06 -11.53 4.16
C TRP A 116 -5.73 -11.70 3.42
N LEU A 117 -5.71 -12.53 2.38
CA LEU A 117 -4.50 -12.79 1.60
C LEU A 117 -3.95 -11.52 0.94
N LEU A 118 -4.81 -10.72 0.29
CA LEU A 118 -4.39 -9.49 -0.37
C LEU A 118 -3.96 -8.42 0.64
N SER A 119 -4.63 -8.34 1.79
CA SER A 119 -4.24 -7.43 2.87
C SER A 119 -2.89 -7.80 3.45
N ALA A 120 -2.63 -9.08 3.73
CA ALA A 120 -1.34 -9.56 4.22
C ALA A 120 -0.21 -9.27 3.21
N LEU A 121 -0.45 -9.51 1.92
CA LEU A 121 0.50 -9.21 0.85
C LEU A 121 0.81 -7.71 0.77
N THR A 122 -0.20 -6.86 0.90
CA THR A 122 -0.04 -5.40 0.95
C THR A 122 0.82 -4.98 2.14
N VAL A 123 0.59 -5.55 3.33
CA VAL A 123 1.40 -5.28 4.53
C VAL A 123 2.86 -5.69 4.33
N LEU A 124 3.12 -6.86 3.74
CA LEU A 124 4.49 -7.31 3.45
C LEU A 124 5.24 -6.34 2.52
N LEU A 125 4.58 -5.89 1.44
CA LEU A 125 5.16 -4.91 0.51
C LEU A 125 5.42 -3.57 1.19
N LEU A 126 4.49 -3.10 2.03
CA LEU A 126 4.63 -1.86 2.78
C LEU A 126 5.78 -1.94 3.79
N CYS A 127 5.93 -3.08 4.48
CA CYS A 127 7.05 -3.32 5.40
C CYS A 127 8.40 -3.25 4.68
N ILE A 128 8.53 -3.81 3.47
CA ILE A 128 9.77 -3.72 2.68
C ILE A 128 10.12 -2.25 2.40
N ALA A 129 9.14 -1.44 1.97
CA ALA A 129 9.34 -0.02 1.72
C ALA A 129 9.78 0.75 2.98
N TYR A 130 9.13 0.48 4.12
CA TYR A 130 9.47 1.12 5.39
C TYR A 130 10.81 0.65 5.94
N LEU A 131 11.18 -0.62 5.80
CA LEU A 131 12.51 -1.12 6.17
C LEU A 131 13.60 -0.38 5.38
N ALA A 132 13.42 -0.24 4.06
CA ALA A 132 14.33 0.52 3.23
C ALA A 132 14.39 2.01 3.63
N MET A 133 13.24 2.61 3.97
CA MET A 133 13.16 3.99 4.43
C MET A 133 13.91 4.21 5.75
N PHE A 134 13.67 3.38 6.77
CA PHE A 134 14.35 3.49 8.07
C PHE A 134 15.86 3.25 7.94
N ALA A 135 16.27 2.24 7.16
CA ALA A 135 17.68 2.00 6.87
C ALA A 135 18.33 3.20 6.16
N SER A 136 17.61 3.83 5.21
CA SER A 136 18.08 5.02 4.50
C SER A 136 18.25 6.22 5.43
N VAL A 137 17.32 6.45 6.36
CA VAL A 137 17.42 7.53 7.35
C VAL A 137 18.68 7.39 8.19
N ILE A 138 18.95 6.16 8.68
CA ILE A 138 20.15 5.87 9.45
C ILE A 138 21.41 6.10 8.59
N LYS A 139 21.47 5.49 7.38
CA LYS A 139 22.62 5.60 6.46
C LYS A 139 22.91 7.05 6.09
N LEU A 140 21.90 7.83 5.70
CA LEU A 140 22.08 9.22 5.29
C LEU A 140 22.57 10.13 6.41
N ARG A 141 22.32 9.78 7.68
CA ARG A 141 22.84 10.52 8.80
C ARG A 141 24.36 10.43 8.94
N TYR A 142 24.92 9.30 8.47
CA TYR A 142 26.38 9.07 8.48
C TYR A 142 27.05 9.51 7.20
N SER A 143 26.45 9.24 6.04
CA SER A 143 27.05 9.53 4.73
C SER A 143 26.96 11.00 4.33
N GLN A 144 25.96 11.72 4.85
CA GLN A 144 25.69 13.13 4.50
C GLN A 144 25.38 13.96 5.75
N PRO A 145 26.34 14.14 6.71
CA PRO A 145 26.11 14.81 7.97
C PRO A 145 25.78 16.29 7.81
N ASP A 146 26.38 16.97 6.83
CA ASP A 146 26.34 18.43 6.64
C ASP A 146 25.18 18.90 5.74
N THR A 147 24.43 17.97 5.14
CA THR A 147 23.29 18.34 4.31
C THR A 147 22.23 19.08 5.11
N PRO A 148 21.81 20.30 4.68
CA PRO A 148 20.77 21.05 5.36
C PRO A 148 19.45 20.29 5.34
N ARG A 149 18.82 20.14 6.50
CA ARG A 149 17.54 19.44 6.69
C ARG A 149 16.55 20.36 7.36
N ALA A 150 15.33 20.41 6.83
CA ALA A 150 14.24 21.18 7.41
C ALA A 150 13.91 20.73 8.87
N PHE A 151 14.06 19.41 9.14
CA PHE A 151 13.90 18.84 10.46
C PHE A 151 15.06 17.90 10.80
N LYS A 152 15.63 18.06 11.99
CA LYS A 152 16.67 17.18 12.53
C LYS A 152 16.10 16.43 13.73
N ILE A 153 16.14 15.10 13.69
CA ILE A 153 15.75 14.25 14.82
C ILE A 153 16.59 14.66 16.04
N PRO A 154 15.97 15.02 17.18
CA PRO A 154 16.67 15.41 18.39
C PRO A 154 17.49 14.24 18.95
N GLY A 155 18.51 14.54 19.75
CA GLY A 155 19.42 13.53 20.35
C GLY A 155 20.57 13.08 19.44
N GLY A 156 20.81 13.76 18.30
CA GLY A 156 21.96 13.48 17.45
C GLY A 156 21.94 12.06 16.83
N ARG A 157 23.11 11.39 16.85
CA ARG A 157 23.24 10.01 16.34
C ARG A 157 22.42 8.99 17.16
N PRO A 158 22.46 8.99 18.51
CA PRO A 158 21.62 8.11 19.32
C PRO A 158 20.12 8.30 19.06
N GLY A 159 19.63 9.53 18.93
CA GLY A 159 18.23 9.80 18.61
C GLY A 159 17.78 9.18 17.28
N VAL A 160 18.63 9.25 16.25
CA VAL A 160 18.35 8.61 14.95
C VAL A 160 18.30 7.08 15.07
N TRP A 161 19.19 6.47 15.86
CA TRP A 161 19.16 5.03 16.12
C TRP A 161 17.93 4.59 16.90
N ILE A 162 17.51 5.37 17.91
CA ILE A 162 16.28 5.05 18.65
C ILE A 162 15.08 5.11 17.71
N VAL A 163 14.86 6.23 17.04
CA VAL A 163 13.66 6.42 16.19
C VAL A 163 13.70 5.48 14.97
N GLY A 164 14.82 5.48 14.23
CA GLY A 164 14.96 4.65 13.04
C GLY A 164 15.08 3.17 13.36
N GLY A 165 15.78 2.81 14.44
CA GLY A 165 15.96 1.42 14.88
C GLY A 165 14.68 0.80 15.42
N VAL A 166 13.90 1.51 16.24
CA VAL A 166 12.60 1.04 16.73
C VAL A 166 11.62 0.88 15.55
N GLY A 167 11.57 1.86 14.63
CA GLY A 167 10.75 1.75 13.43
C GLY A 167 11.14 0.58 12.55
N PHE A 168 12.45 0.38 12.33
CA PHE A 168 12.98 -0.77 11.59
C PHE A 168 12.61 -2.10 12.25
N ALA A 169 12.83 -2.22 13.57
CA ALA A 169 12.51 -3.43 14.31
C ALA A 169 11.01 -3.76 14.30
N ALA A 170 10.15 -2.76 14.48
CA ALA A 170 8.71 -2.92 14.40
C ALA A 170 8.26 -3.40 13.01
N CYS A 171 8.80 -2.81 11.93
CA CYS A 171 8.49 -3.25 10.57
C CYS A 171 9.03 -4.66 10.27
N ALA A 172 10.23 -4.99 10.75
CA ALA A 172 10.80 -6.32 10.61
C ALA A 172 9.94 -7.36 11.35
N PHE A 173 9.55 -7.08 12.58
CA PHE A 173 8.67 -7.93 13.36
C PHE A 173 7.32 -8.16 12.67
N THR A 174 6.68 -7.08 12.19
CA THR A 174 5.43 -7.16 11.43
C THR A 174 5.60 -7.98 10.16
N PHE A 175 6.69 -7.80 9.44
CA PHE A 175 7.00 -8.57 8.24
C PHE A 175 7.06 -10.07 8.54
N PHE A 176 7.82 -10.46 9.57
CA PHE A 176 7.95 -11.88 9.96
C PHE A 176 6.62 -12.48 10.41
N ILE A 177 5.84 -11.78 11.23
CA ILE A 177 4.53 -12.29 11.68
C ILE A 177 3.57 -12.43 10.50
N SER A 178 3.56 -11.50 9.55
CA SER A 178 2.66 -11.53 8.40
C SER A 178 2.95 -12.69 7.43
N LEU A 179 4.08 -13.38 7.56
CA LEU A 179 4.37 -14.61 6.82
C LEU A 179 3.62 -15.84 7.35
N PHE A 180 3.03 -15.75 8.54
CA PHE A 180 2.27 -16.84 9.13
C PHE A 180 0.77 -16.57 9.05
N PRO A 181 -0.05 -17.59 8.69
CA PRO A 181 -1.49 -17.40 8.63
C PRO A 181 -2.05 -17.19 10.04
N PRO A 182 -3.07 -16.31 10.21
CA PRO A 182 -3.79 -16.21 11.46
C PRO A 182 -4.45 -17.56 11.82
N ALA A 183 -4.48 -17.91 13.09
CA ALA A 183 -5.07 -19.17 13.57
C ALA A 183 -6.54 -19.34 13.14
N SER A 184 -7.27 -18.21 13.01
CA SER A 184 -8.66 -18.17 12.57
C SER A 184 -8.88 -18.33 11.08
N SER A 185 -7.82 -18.28 10.25
CA SER A 185 -7.95 -18.26 8.79
C SER A 185 -8.19 -19.63 8.15
N GLY A 186 -7.88 -20.72 8.86
CA GLY A 186 -7.96 -22.09 8.35
C GLY A 186 -6.98 -22.43 7.22
N PHE A 187 -6.06 -21.51 6.88
CA PHE A 187 -5.06 -21.77 5.84
C PHE A 187 -3.94 -22.68 6.35
N PRO A 188 -3.52 -23.70 5.57
CA PRO A 188 -2.33 -24.47 5.88
C PRO A 188 -1.08 -23.56 5.84
N THR A 189 -0.20 -23.68 6.85
CA THR A 189 0.93 -22.76 7.01
C THR A 189 1.89 -22.76 5.82
N LEU A 190 2.23 -23.93 5.28
CA LEU A 190 3.23 -24.01 4.19
C LEU A 190 2.74 -23.41 2.87
N PRO A 191 1.54 -23.72 2.34
CA PRO A 191 1.00 -23.06 1.16
C PRO A 191 0.85 -21.56 1.33
N TYR A 192 0.41 -21.09 2.50
CA TYR A 192 0.31 -19.67 2.80
C TYR A 192 1.68 -18.99 2.74
N LEU A 193 2.70 -19.55 3.40
CA LEU A 193 4.06 -19.02 3.42
C LEU A 193 4.62 -18.91 1.98
N VAL A 194 4.48 -19.96 1.17
CA VAL A 194 4.93 -19.96 -0.23
C VAL A 194 4.21 -18.88 -1.02
N LEU A 195 2.89 -18.78 -0.88
CA LEU A 195 2.09 -17.75 -1.58
C LEU A 195 2.52 -16.33 -1.19
N MET A 196 2.76 -16.08 0.10
CA MET A 196 3.21 -14.78 0.59
C MET A 196 4.61 -14.42 0.09
N LEU A 197 5.55 -15.37 0.13
CA LEU A 197 6.92 -15.13 -0.37
C LEU A 197 6.94 -14.94 -1.88
N VAL A 198 6.29 -15.80 -2.65
CA VAL A 198 6.23 -15.69 -4.12
C VAL A 198 5.49 -14.42 -4.54
N GLY A 199 4.34 -14.12 -3.95
CA GLY A 199 3.56 -12.93 -4.24
C GLY A 199 4.33 -11.64 -3.90
N THR A 200 4.97 -11.60 -2.74
CA THR A 200 5.81 -10.47 -2.34
C THR A 200 6.98 -10.29 -3.30
N ALA A 201 7.69 -11.37 -3.66
CA ALA A 201 8.78 -11.32 -4.61
C ALA A 201 8.32 -10.87 -6.00
N ALA A 202 7.22 -11.42 -6.50
CA ALA A 202 6.67 -11.07 -7.81
C ALA A 202 6.31 -9.57 -7.93
N LEU A 203 5.84 -8.95 -6.84
CA LEU A 203 5.46 -7.53 -6.82
C LEU A 203 6.61 -6.59 -6.41
N ALA A 204 7.56 -7.05 -5.59
CA ALA A 204 8.68 -6.23 -5.12
C ALA A 204 9.89 -6.24 -6.08
N LEU A 205 10.09 -7.31 -6.86
CA LEU A 205 11.25 -7.43 -7.76
C LEU A 205 11.20 -6.52 -9.00
N PRO A 206 10.05 -6.28 -9.68
CA PRO A 206 10.03 -5.48 -10.90
C PRO A 206 10.69 -4.10 -10.78
N PRO A 207 10.47 -3.30 -9.73
CA PRO A 207 11.19 -2.03 -9.55
C PRO A 207 12.71 -2.20 -9.45
N LEU A 208 13.19 -3.25 -8.78
CA LEU A 208 14.63 -3.55 -8.66
C LEU A 208 15.23 -3.98 -10.00
N VAL A 209 14.47 -4.77 -10.78
CA VAL A 209 14.86 -5.15 -12.14
C VAL A 209 15.01 -3.92 -13.04
N PHE A 210 14.09 -2.95 -12.95
CA PHE A 210 14.20 -1.71 -13.70
C PHE A 210 15.44 -0.89 -13.30
N LEU A 211 15.80 -0.85 -12.02
CA LEU A 211 17.03 -0.20 -11.57
C LEU A 211 18.28 -0.90 -12.14
N TRP A 212 18.27 -2.21 -12.21
CA TRP A 212 19.39 -2.99 -12.74
C TRP A 212 19.51 -2.91 -14.27
N LEU A 213 18.35 -2.89 -14.95
CA LEU A 213 18.27 -2.76 -16.41
C LEU A 213 18.32 -1.30 -16.91
N LYS A 214 18.65 -0.35 -16.04
CA LYS A 214 18.70 1.07 -16.37
C LYS A 214 19.50 1.31 -17.65
N LYS A 215 18.82 1.85 -18.68
CA LYS A 215 19.45 2.16 -19.98
C LYS A 215 19.85 3.64 -20.03
N PRO A 216 21.01 4.02 -20.62
CA PRO A 216 21.40 5.41 -20.79
C PRO A 216 20.31 6.26 -21.48
N ARG A 217 19.61 5.69 -22.46
CA ARG A 217 18.50 6.34 -23.18
C ARG A 217 17.35 6.82 -22.27
N TRP A 218 17.15 6.18 -21.11
CA TRP A 218 16.11 6.64 -20.17
C TRP A 218 16.53 7.91 -19.45
N ALA A 219 17.81 8.02 -19.10
CA ALA A 219 18.39 9.21 -18.49
C ALA A 219 18.34 10.42 -19.44
N ASP A 220 18.61 10.20 -20.74
CA ASP A 220 18.55 11.25 -21.74
C ASP A 220 17.11 11.72 -21.97
N ALA A 221 16.16 10.80 -22.05
CA ALA A 221 14.74 11.11 -22.12
C ALA A 221 14.25 11.88 -20.88
N GLY A 222 14.75 11.52 -19.69
CA GLY A 222 14.46 12.21 -18.44
C GLY A 222 14.95 13.65 -18.46
N LYS A 223 16.21 13.89 -18.85
CA LYS A 223 16.78 15.24 -18.99
C LYS A 223 16.02 16.11 -19.99
N ALA A 224 15.61 15.53 -21.12
CA ALA A 224 14.83 16.22 -22.14
C ALA A 224 13.43 16.62 -21.64
N ASN A 225 12.82 15.81 -20.77
CA ASN A 225 11.53 16.13 -20.16
C ASN A 225 11.65 17.24 -19.11
N LEU A 226 12.68 17.20 -18.26
CA LEU A 226 12.93 18.25 -17.27
C LEU A 226 13.25 19.60 -17.92
N ALA A 227 13.97 19.60 -19.05
CA ALA A 227 14.26 20.81 -19.82
C ALA A 227 13.03 21.43 -20.49
N LYS A 228 11.95 20.70 -20.67
CA LYS A 228 10.68 21.21 -21.22
C LYS A 228 9.74 21.78 -20.15
N GLU A 229 9.96 21.42 -18.90
CA GLU A 229 9.15 21.86 -17.75
C GLU A 229 9.77 23.07 -17.03
N ALA A 230 11.07 23.37 -17.28
CA ALA A 230 11.79 24.58 -16.82
C ALA A 230 11.57 25.76 -17.77
#